data_7e6aa8d45a1297e3457e7f65aff66aec
#
_entry.id   7e6aa8d45a1297e3457e7f65aff66aec
#
_cell.length_a   1.000
_cell.length_b   1.000
_cell.length_c   1.000
_cell.angle_alpha   90.00
_cell.angle_beta   90.00
_cell.angle_gamma   90.00
#
_symmetry.space_group_name_H-M   'P 1'
#
loop_
_entity.id
_entity.type
_entity.pdbx_description
1 polymer ?
#
loop_
_entity_poly.entity_id
_entity_poly.type
_entity_poly.pdbx_seq_one_letter_code
_entity_poly.pdbx_strand_id
1 'polypeptide(L)'
;RGLTRKYEGFTRDSVNLTRPRGCVMGLIGENGAGKTTLIKSVLDLVRPDSGEIEVLGGRPDDAAVRERIGVVLEDGGFLSTMNAAQVDSLLGRAYRAWDGAQFASCLDRFGIDRRKAIKDYSRGMKMKLSIAAALSHGAELLILDEATSGLDPVVRDEVLDLLYDFMQDESHAVLLSSHITSDLDKIADNITFIHHGRVLLSEGRDELIDRHGVLRCTEEQLNALDPDAVRAVRKGAFGCEALVKRDSIPENWPVEPVSVEQIMLFLTRGEEA
;
A
#
# COMPACT_ATOMS: atom_id res chain seq x y z
N ARG A 1 6.02 1.08 -16.27
CA ARG A 1 6.99 0.04 -16.74
C ARG A 1 8.38 0.65 -16.77
N GLY A 2 9.39 -0.05 -16.23
CA GLY A 2 10.78 0.40 -16.24
C GLY A 2 11.03 1.73 -15.51
N LEU A 3 10.25 2.02 -14.48
CA LEU A 3 10.31 3.31 -13.80
C LEU A 3 11.62 3.45 -13.02
N THR A 4 12.42 4.44 -13.40
CA THR A 4 13.71 4.73 -12.76
C THR A 4 13.72 6.16 -12.23
N ARG A 5 14.20 6.34 -11.01
CA ARG A 5 14.46 7.65 -10.40
C ARG A 5 15.75 7.62 -9.58
N LYS A 6 16.64 8.54 -9.85
CA LYS A 6 17.92 8.68 -9.13
C LYS A 6 17.84 9.83 -8.12
N TYR A 7 18.33 9.59 -6.93
CA TYR A 7 18.55 10.60 -5.89
C TYR A 7 20.01 10.51 -5.42
N GLU A 8 20.54 11.54 -4.81
CA GLU A 8 21.85 11.46 -4.16
C GLU A 8 21.84 10.36 -3.09
N GLY A 9 22.62 9.29 -3.33
CA GLY A 9 22.73 8.13 -2.44
C GLY A 9 21.66 7.05 -2.58
N PHE A 10 20.70 7.20 -3.51
CA PHE A 10 19.62 6.24 -3.69
C PHE A 10 19.14 6.19 -5.15
N THR A 11 19.10 5.01 -5.73
CA THR A 11 18.56 4.81 -7.08
C THR A 11 17.36 3.88 -7.02
N ARG A 12 16.27 4.30 -7.64
CA ARG A 12 15.13 3.43 -7.94
C ARG A 12 15.36 2.86 -9.33
N ASP A 13 15.45 1.55 -9.47
CA ASP A 13 15.85 0.89 -10.71
C ASP A 13 14.72 0.01 -11.25
N SER A 14 14.27 0.35 -12.46
CA SER A 14 13.38 -0.48 -13.31
C SER A 14 12.15 -1.06 -12.60
N VAL A 15 11.44 -0.24 -11.80
CA VAL A 15 10.20 -0.68 -11.14
C VAL A 15 9.13 -0.98 -12.19
N ASN A 16 8.72 -2.25 -12.26
CA ASN A 16 7.56 -2.68 -13.03
C ASN A 16 6.41 -2.98 -12.08
N LEU A 17 5.32 -2.27 -12.24
CA LEU A 17 4.10 -2.48 -11.49
C LEU A 17 2.92 -2.49 -12.46
N THR A 18 2.23 -3.61 -12.54
CA THR A 18 0.99 -3.72 -13.32
C THR A 18 -0.11 -4.17 -12.37
N ARG A 19 -1.26 -3.51 -12.49
CA ARG A 19 -2.37 -3.78 -11.62
C ARG A 19 -3.65 -4.05 -12.41
N PRO A 20 -4.39 -5.14 -12.13
CA PRO A 20 -5.75 -5.35 -12.64
C PRO A 20 -6.73 -4.37 -11.97
N ARG A 21 -7.88 -4.14 -12.59
CA ARG A 21 -9.03 -3.47 -11.96
C ARG A 21 -9.66 -4.40 -10.93
N GLY A 22 -10.50 -3.86 -10.06
CA GLY A 22 -11.28 -4.64 -9.10
C GLY A 22 -10.45 -5.27 -7.98
N CYS A 23 -9.26 -4.73 -7.64
CA CYS A 23 -8.46 -5.29 -6.57
C CYS A 23 -7.74 -4.24 -5.71
N VAL A 24 -7.41 -4.61 -4.50
CA VAL A 24 -6.57 -3.85 -3.58
C VAL A 24 -5.12 -4.28 -3.71
N MET A 25 -4.23 -3.36 -4.05
CA MET A 25 -2.80 -3.57 -4.03
C MET A 25 -2.18 -2.98 -2.78
N GLY A 26 -1.62 -3.82 -1.94
CA GLY A 26 -0.78 -3.44 -0.82
C GLY A 26 0.66 -3.15 -1.30
N LEU A 27 1.14 -1.96 -1.02
CA LEU A 27 2.52 -1.54 -1.26
C LEU A 27 3.26 -1.53 0.08
N ILE A 28 4.05 -2.56 0.34
CA ILE A 28 4.74 -2.76 1.61
C ILE A 28 6.23 -2.46 1.49
N GLY A 29 6.84 -2.01 2.57
CA GLY A 29 8.27 -1.76 2.68
C GLY A 29 8.61 -0.90 3.88
N GLU A 30 9.86 -0.91 4.29
CA GLU A 30 10.35 -0.10 5.41
C GLU A 30 10.23 1.40 5.12
N ASN A 31 10.35 2.23 6.17
CA ASN A 31 10.43 3.68 5.99
C ASN A 31 11.67 4.03 5.16
N GLY A 32 11.48 4.89 4.14
CA GLY A 32 12.53 5.20 3.19
C GLY A 32 12.71 4.19 2.04
N ALA A 33 12.00 3.06 2.00
CA ALA A 33 12.09 2.08 0.90
C ALA A 33 11.67 2.65 -0.47
N GLY A 34 10.96 3.78 -0.48
CA GLY A 34 10.58 4.48 -1.70
C GLY A 34 9.09 4.39 -2.07
N LYS A 35 8.21 3.91 -1.19
CA LYS A 35 6.75 3.84 -1.40
C LYS A 35 6.15 5.18 -1.80
N THR A 36 6.31 6.20 -0.96
CA THR A 36 5.82 7.57 -1.21
C THR A 36 6.33 8.17 -2.50
N THR A 37 7.61 7.90 -2.87
CA THR A 37 8.14 8.41 -4.15
C THR A 37 7.50 7.71 -5.34
N LEU A 38 7.22 6.39 -5.24
CA LEU A 38 6.48 5.67 -6.28
C LEU A 38 5.07 6.26 -6.44
N ILE A 39 4.36 6.45 -5.34
CA ILE A 39 3.03 7.08 -5.33
C ILE A 39 3.09 8.48 -5.94
N LYS A 40 4.02 9.32 -5.52
CA LYS A 40 4.20 10.66 -6.09
C LYS A 40 4.55 10.64 -7.58
N SER A 41 5.26 9.61 -8.05
CA SER A 41 5.51 9.44 -9.49
C SER A 41 4.25 9.03 -10.25
N VAL A 42 3.44 8.12 -9.69
CA VAL A 42 2.14 7.72 -10.25
C VAL A 42 1.16 8.90 -10.34
N LEU A 43 1.27 9.86 -9.41
CA LEU A 43 0.47 11.08 -9.38
C LEU A 43 1.06 12.25 -10.20
N ASP A 44 2.16 12.04 -10.92
CA ASP A 44 2.93 13.07 -11.65
C ASP A 44 3.39 14.26 -10.77
N LEU A 45 3.50 14.04 -9.46
CA LEU A 45 4.07 15.01 -8.52
C LEU A 45 5.61 14.98 -8.55
N VAL A 46 6.18 13.88 -8.98
CA VAL A 46 7.62 13.65 -9.15
C VAL A 46 7.85 12.98 -10.50
N ARG A 47 8.57 13.64 -11.40
CA ARG A 47 8.87 13.06 -12.72
C ARG A 47 9.96 12.00 -12.60
N PRO A 48 9.74 10.79 -13.15
CA PRO A 48 10.78 9.78 -13.24
C PRO A 48 11.87 10.21 -14.23
N ASP A 49 13.08 9.68 -14.08
CA ASP A 49 14.19 9.92 -15.03
C ASP A 49 14.00 9.09 -16.31
N SER A 50 13.35 7.93 -16.19
CA SER A 50 12.98 7.08 -17.34
C SER A 50 11.80 6.16 -16.97
N GLY A 51 11.22 5.51 -17.98
CA GLY A 51 10.08 4.61 -17.86
C GLY A 51 8.76 5.28 -18.24
N GLU A 52 7.71 4.48 -18.24
CA GLU A 52 6.36 4.91 -18.62
C GLU A 52 5.39 4.62 -17.47
N ILE A 53 4.49 5.57 -17.24
CA ILE A 53 3.40 5.44 -16.26
C ILE A 53 2.08 5.58 -17.00
N GLU A 54 1.21 4.60 -16.80
CA GLU A 54 -0.17 4.61 -17.26
C GLU A 54 -1.07 4.37 -16.05
N VAL A 55 -2.11 5.18 -15.90
CA VAL A 55 -3.09 5.09 -14.80
C VAL A 55 -4.48 5.16 -15.41
N LEU A 56 -5.35 4.19 -15.09
CA LEU A 56 -6.73 4.12 -15.60
C LEU A 56 -6.83 4.21 -17.15
N GLY A 57 -5.81 3.69 -17.86
CA GLY A 57 -5.75 3.69 -19.32
C GLY A 57 -5.28 5.01 -19.93
N GLY A 58 -4.73 5.93 -19.15
CA GLY A 58 -4.24 7.22 -19.62
C GLY A 58 -2.98 7.69 -18.91
N ARG A 59 -2.53 8.88 -19.27
CA ARG A 59 -1.32 9.47 -18.67
C ARG A 59 -1.65 10.15 -17.33
N PRO A 60 -0.72 10.13 -16.36
CA PRO A 60 -0.94 10.77 -15.06
C PRO A 60 -1.13 12.29 -15.11
N ASP A 61 -0.62 12.96 -16.16
CA ASP A 61 -0.77 14.40 -16.38
C ASP A 61 -2.11 14.78 -17.04
N ASP A 62 -2.91 13.81 -17.50
CA ASP A 62 -4.25 14.07 -18.07
C ASP A 62 -5.25 14.43 -16.95
N ALA A 63 -5.91 15.56 -17.12
CA ALA A 63 -6.93 16.04 -16.19
C ALA A 63 -8.10 15.05 -16.04
N ALA A 64 -8.52 14.37 -17.11
CA ALA A 64 -9.58 13.38 -17.08
C ALA A 64 -9.19 12.12 -16.28
N VAL A 65 -7.91 11.77 -16.28
CA VAL A 65 -7.37 10.69 -15.44
C VAL A 65 -7.34 11.13 -13.97
N ARG A 66 -6.86 12.35 -13.70
CA ARG A 66 -6.77 12.88 -12.32
C ARG A 66 -8.13 13.03 -11.65
N GLU A 67 -9.17 13.40 -12.40
CA GLU A 67 -10.55 13.50 -11.87
C GLU A 67 -11.07 12.15 -11.34
N ARG A 68 -10.50 11.02 -11.79
CA ARG A 68 -10.90 9.66 -11.41
C ARG A 68 -10.00 9.05 -10.32
N ILE A 69 -9.07 9.82 -9.79
CA ILE A 69 -8.13 9.36 -8.75
C ILE A 69 -8.43 10.08 -7.44
N GLY A 70 -8.83 9.33 -6.41
CA GLY A 70 -8.89 9.81 -5.04
C GLY A 70 -7.54 9.63 -4.36
N VAL A 71 -7.03 10.69 -3.71
CA VAL A 71 -5.70 10.68 -3.11
C VAL A 71 -5.78 11.01 -1.63
N VAL A 72 -5.15 10.17 -0.81
CA VAL A 72 -4.98 10.40 0.63
C VAL A 72 -3.49 10.28 0.94
N LEU A 73 -2.87 11.40 1.29
CA LEU A 73 -1.46 11.46 1.68
C LEU A 73 -1.34 11.60 3.20
N GLU A 74 -0.22 11.17 3.75
CA GLU A 74 0.06 11.21 5.20
C GLU A 74 -0.16 12.60 5.83
N ASP A 75 0.19 13.67 5.12
CA ASP A 75 0.08 15.05 5.60
C ASP A 75 -1.34 15.66 5.51
N GLY A 76 -2.32 14.91 5.00
CA GLY A 76 -3.75 15.27 4.99
C GLY A 76 -4.21 16.31 3.95
N GLY A 77 -3.33 16.96 3.21
CA GLY A 77 -3.60 17.75 1.99
C GLY A 77 -4.42 19.05 2.13
N PHE A 78 -5.05 19.35 3.26
CA PHE A 78 -5.87 20.54 3.45
C PHE A 78 -5.21 21.59 4.36
N LEU A 79 -5.47 22.88 4.08
CA LEU A 79 -4.96 23.97 4.92
C LEU A 79 -5.56 23.85 6.33
N SER A 80 -4.70 23.94 7.33
CA SER A 80 -5.08 23.78 8.75
C SER A 80 -6.08 24.83 9.25
N THR A 81 -6.17 25.98 8.58
CA THR A 81 -7.10 27.06 8.89
C THR A 81 -8.50 26.87 8.29
N MET A 82 -8.67 25.94 7.35
CA MET A 82 -9.96 25.61 6.79
C MET A 82 -10.79 24.75 7.77
N ASN A 83 -12.07 24.64 7.48
CA ASN A 83 -12.99 23.65 8.06
C ASN A 83 -13.60 22.77 6.96
N ALA A 84 -14.30 21.69 7.32
CA ALA A 84 -14.83 20.74 6.35
C ALA A 84 -15.87 21.37 5.39
N ALA A 85 -16.64 22.37 5.82
CA ALA A 85 -17.57 23.07 4.93
C ALA A 85 -16.83 23.90 3.86
N GLN A 86 -15.67 24.46 4.20
CA GLN A 86 -14.82 25.17 3.22
C GLN A 86 -14.13 24.19 2.27
N VAL A 87 -13.76 22.99 2.74
CA VAL A 87 -13.24 21.91 1.89
C VAL A 87 -14.30 21.49 0.89
N ASP A 88 -15.54 21.24 1.32
CA ASP A 88 -16.68 20.94 0.44
C ASP A 88 -16.85 22.00 -0.67
N SER A 89 -16.90 23.27 -0.28
CA SER A 89 -17.02 24.39 -1.25
C SER A 89 -15.84 24.47 -2.21
N LEU A 90 -14.61 24.17 -1.77
CA LEU A 90 -13.41 24.19 -2.60
C LEU A 90 -13.45 23.05 -3.62
N LEU A 91 -13.70 21.83 -3.15
CA LEU A 91 -13.67 20.63 -3.99
C LEU A 91 -14.85 20.57 -4.95
N GLY A 92 -16.03 21.09 -4.56
CA GLY A 92 -17.17 21.25 -5.45
C GLY A 92 -16.95 22.22 -6.62
N ARG A 93 -15.90 23.06 -6.54
CA ARG A 93 -15.46 23.90 -7.68
C ARG A 93 -14.33 23.27 -8.50
N ALA A 94 -13.58 22.35 -7.87
CA ALA A 94 -12.42 21.72 -8.49
C ALA A 94 -12.80 20.46 -9.29
N TYR A 95 -13.71 19.64 -8.77
CA TYR A 95 -14.14 18.39 -9.38
C TYR A 95 -15.52 18.50 -10.00
N ARG A 96 -15.66 18.02 -11.25
CA ARG A 96 -16.96 18.05 -11.96
C ARG A 96 -17.97 17.08 -11.36
N ALA A 97 -17.49 15.92 -10.91
CA ALA A 97 -18.30 14.85 -10.32
C ALA A 97 -18.37 14.93 -8.78
N TRP A 98 -18.13 16.12 -8.19
CA TRP A 98 -18.20 16.30 -6.75
C TRP A 98 -19.61 16.03 -6.22
N ASP A 99 -19.72 15.11 -5.26
CA ASP A 99 -20.94 14.79 -4.52
C ASP A 99 -20.86 15.32 -3.08
N GLY A 100 -21.36 16.54 -2.89
CA GLY A 100 -21.42 17.17 -1.56
C GLY A 100 -22.35 16.44 -0.58
N ALA A 101 -23.35 15.69 -1.08
CA ALA A 101 -24.25 14.90 -0.22
C ALA A 101 -23.51 13.67 0.30
N GLN A 102 -22.76 12.97 -0.54
CA GLN A 102 -21.89 11.86 -0.13
C GLN A 102 -20.81 12.34 0.87
N PHE A 103 -20.17 13.48 0.57
CA PHE A 103 -19.18 14.06 1.49
C PHE A 103 -19.80 14.35 2.85
N ALA A 104 -20.96 14.99 2.87
CA ALA A 104 -21.70 15.28 4.09
C ALA A 104 -22.05 14.02 4.89
N SER A 105 -22.53 12.97 4.20
CA SER A 105 -22.85 11.67 4.80
C SER A 105 -21.62 11.01 5.43
N CYS A 106 -20.47 11.05 4.75
CA CYS A 106 -19.20 10.55 5.31
C CYS A 106 -18.80 11.32 6.59
N LEU A 107 -18.91 12.66 6.58
CA LEU A 107 -18.58 13.45 7.77
C LEU A 107 -19.48 13.12 8.95
N ASP A 108 -20.79 12.91 8.70
CA ASP A 108 -21.75 12.54 9.73
C ASP A 108 -21.45 11.13 10.31
N ARG A 109 -21.16 10.15 9.44
CA ARG A 109 -20.71 8.80 9.83
C ARG A 109 -19.45 8.84 10.70
N PHE A 110 -18.54 9.76 10.42
CA PHE A 110 -17.27 9.91 11.15
C PHE A 110 -17.36 10.78 12.39
N GLY A 111 -18.50 11.42 12.65
CA GLY A 111 -18.68 12.35 13.76
C GLY A 111 -17.82 13.61 13.62
N ILE A 112 -17.55 14.08 12.40
CA ILE A 112 -16.74 15.25 12.13
C ILE A 112 -17.61 16.51 12.15
N ASP A 113 -17.32 17.43 13.09
CA ASP A 113 -17.94 18.76 13.10
C ASP A 113 -17.43 19.59 11.92
N ARG A 114 -18.34 19.90 10.98
CA ARG A 114 -18.04 20.62 9.73
C ARG A 114 -17.57 22.05 9.94
N ARG A 115 -17.82 22.66 11.11
CA ARG A 115 -17.47 24.06 11.44
C ARG A 115 -16.14 24.19 12.17
N LYS A 116 -15.69 23.13 12.82
CA LYS A 116 -14.43 23.12 13.55
C LYS A 116 -13.24 23.22 12.59
N ALA A 117 -12.25 24.02 12.94
CA ALA A 117 -11.06 24.17 12.09
C ALA A 117 -10.22 22.87 12.05
N ILE A 118 -9.63 22.54 10.92
CA ILE A 118 -8.83 21.33 10.70
C ILE A 118 -7.61 21.27 11.64
N LYS A 119 -7.05 22.42 12.03
CA LYS A 119 -5.96 22.47 13.03
C LYS A 119 -6.35 21.83 14.37
N ASP A 120 -7.64 21.86 14.72
CA ASP A 120 -8.18 21.33 15.97
C ASP A 120 -8.67 19.88 15.83
N TYR A 121 -8.51 19.26 14.66
CA TYR A 121 -8.80 17.85 14.43
C TYR A 121 -7.67 16.97 14.95
N SER A 122 -8.02 15.80 15.49
CA SER A 122 -7.05 14.74 15.74
C SER A 122 -6.49 14.21 14.41
N ARG A 123 -5.38 13.47 14.45
CA ARG A 123 -4.81 12.82 13.27
C ARG A 123 -5.86 11.92 12.58
N GLY A 124 -6.60 11.13 13.35
CA GLY A 124 -7.67 10.28 12.82
C GLY A 124 -8.80 11.08 12.16
N MET A 125 -9.21 12.21 12.73
CA MET A 125 -10.23 13.09 12.12
C MET A 125 -9.73 13.70 10.80
N LYS A 126 -8.46 14.11 10.72
CA LYS A 126 -7.86 14.60 9.47
C LYS A 126 -7.83 13.52 8.39
N MET A 127 -7.47 12.30 8.77
CA MET A 127 -7.47 11.16 7.87
C MET A 127 -8.87 10.84 7.35
N LYS A 128 -9.86 10.75 8.24
CA LYS A 128 -11.27 10.54 7.87
C LYS A 128 -11.80 11.63 6.93
N LEU A 129 -11.44 12.91 7.16
CA LEU A 129 -11.77 14.02 6.27
C LEU A 129 -11.16 13.82 4.87
N SER A 130 -9.90 13.42 4.79
CA SER A 130 -9.20 13.18 3.51
C SER A 130 -9.82 12.01 2.74
N ILE A 131 -10.19 10.93 3.44
CA ILE A 131 -10.88 9.79 2.83
C ILE A 131 -12.28 10.19 2.35
N ALA A 132 -13.06 10.93 3.17
CA ALA A 132 -14.35 11.44 2.75
C ALA A 132 -14.25 12.27 1.46
N ALA A 133 -13.26 13.15 1.37
CA ALA A 133 -13.01 13.94 0.17
C ALA A 133 -12.63 13.06 -1.03
N ALA A 134 -11.75 12.07 -0.85
CA ALA A 134 -11.30 11.18 -1.90
C ALA A 134 -12.44 10.28 -2.46
N LEU A 135 -13.42 9.94 -1.63
CA LEU A 135 -14.58 9.14 -2.03
C LEU A 135 -15.68 9.95 -2.73
N SER A 136 -15.70 11.29 -2.58
CA SER A 136 -16.86 12.13 -2.94
C SER A 136 -16.76 12.81 -4.30
N HIS A 137 -15.87 12.37 -5.21
CA HIS A 137 -15.76 12.94 -6.55
C HIS A 137 -15.77 11.88 -7.66
N GLY A 138 -16.33 10.70 -7.39
CA GLY A 138 -16.44 9.63 -8.40
C GLY A 138 -15.08 8.97 -8.73
N ALA A 139 -14.22 8.83 -7.73
CA ALA A 139 -12.93 8.15 -7.92
C ALA A 139 -13.13 6.67 -8.29
N GLU A 140 -12.39 6.20 -9.30
CA GLU A 140 -12.27 4.78 -9.67
C GLU A 140 -11.00 4.14 -9.06
N LEU A 141 -10.00 4.97 -8.74
CA LEU A 141 -8.77 4.54 -8.09
C LEU A 141 -8.53 5.38 -6.83
N LEU A 142 -8.43 4.73 -5.68
CA LEU A 142 -7.94 5.37 -4.46
C LEU A 142 -6.45 5.07 -4.29
N ILE A 143 -5.67 6.11 -4.02
CA ILE A 143 -4.25 6.00 -3.69
C ILE A 143 -4.05 6.54 -2.27
N LEU A 144 -3.68 5.66 -1.35
CA LEU A 144 -3.50 5.98 0.06
C LEU A 144 -2.04 5.75 0.46
N ASP A 145 -1.38 6.83 0.90
CA ASP A 145 0.00 6.76 1.37
C ASP A 145 0.04 6.81 2.90
N GLU A 146 0.36 5.67 3.53
CA GLU A 146 0.44 5.49 4.98
C GLU A 146 -0.84 5.93 5.74
N ALA A 147 -2.01 5.74 5.14
CA ALA A 147 -3.28 6.27 5.63
C ALA A 147 -3.73 5.68 6.98
N THR A 148 -3.22 4.51 7.37
CA THR A 148 -3.53 3.86 8.65
C THR A 148 -2.47 4.09 9.71
N SER A 149 -1.32 4.65 9.33
CA SER A 149 -0.17 4.86 10.21
C SER A 149 -0.47 5.84 11.34
N GLY A 150 -0.18 5.46 12.59
CA GLY A 150 -0.37 6.29 13.77
C GLY A 150 -1.83 6.59 14.12
N LEU A 151 -2.78 5.84 13.56
CA LEU A 151 -4.17 5.81 14.01
C LEU A 151 -4.33 4.82 15.15
N ASP A 152 -5.29 5.09 16.03
CA ASP A 152 -5.71 4.09 17.01
C ASP A 152 -6.41 2.90 16.31
N PRO A 153 -6.47 1.71 16.94
CA PRO A 153 -7.00 0.50 16.31
C PRO A 153 -8.44 0.63 15.82
N VAL A 154 -9.29 1.39 16.52
CA VAL A 154 -10.71 1.55 16.15
C VAL A 154 -10.84 2.38 14.89
N VAL A 155 -10.17 3.55 14.83
CA VAL A 155 -10.16 4.41 13.64
C VAL A 155 -9.53 3.71 12.45
N ARG A 156 -8.50 2.89 12.68
CA ARG A 156 -7.87 2.10 11.63
C ARG A 156 -8.84 1.08 11.01
N ASP A 157 -9.58 0.36 11.84
CA ASP A 157 -10.58 -0.61 11.38
C ASP A 157 -11.69 0.07 10.59
N GLU A 158 -12.22 1.21 11.08
CA GLU A 158 -13.19 2.03 10.35
C GLU A 158 -12.69 2.48 8.96
N VAL A 159 -11.40 2.81 8.83
CA VAL A 159 -10.79 3.15 7.52
C VAL A 159 -10.75 1.95 6.60
N LEU A 160 -10.38 0.77 7.11
CA LEU A 160 -10.36 -0.46 6.31
C LEU A 160 -11.76 -0.87 5.85
N ASP A 161 -12.78 -0.73 6.71
CA ASP A 161 -14.19 -0.96 6.35
C ASP A 161 -14.65 -0.06 5.20
N LEU A 162 -14.24 1.22 5.22
CA LEU A 162 -14.56 2.15 4.13
C LEU A 162 -13.92 1.74 2.80
N LEU A 163 -12.68 1.27 2.85
CA LEU A 163 -12.00 0.76 1.65
C LEU A 163 -12.68 -0.52 1.16
N TYR A 164 -13.14 -1.37 2.07
CA TYR A 164 -13.92 -2.55 1.73
C TYR A 164 -15.25 -2.18 1.07
N ASP A 165 -16.01 -1.21 1.64
CA ASP A 165 -17.24 -0.69 1.05
C ASP A 165 -16.98 -0.11 -0.37
N PHE A 166 -15.89 0.65 -0.54
CA PHE A 166 -15.49 1.19 -1.84
C PHE A 166 -15.21 0.10 -2.89
N MET A 167 -14.62 -1.02 -2.47
CA MET A 167 -14.27 -2.14 -3.34
C MET A 167 -15.46 -3.04 -3.70
N GLN A 168 -16.69 -2.76 -3.23
CA GLN A 168 -17.88 -3.50 -3.67
C GLN A 168 -18.22 -3.24 -5.16
N ASP A 169 -17.69 -2.17 -5.75
CA ASP A 169 -17.76 -1.92 -7.19
C ASP A 169 -16.51 -2.50 -7.86
N GLU A 170 -16.70 -3.48 -8.75
CA GLU A 170 -15.61 -4.16 -9.47
C GLU A 170 -14.79 -3.23 -10.40
N SER A 171 -15.31 -2.06 -10.74
CA SER A 171 -14.58 -1.04 -11.51
C SER A 171 -13.59 -0.27 -10.66
N HIS A 172 -13.75 -0.29 -9.35
CA HIS A 172 -12.90 0.40 -8.40
C HIS A 172 -11.59 -0.32 -8.14
N ALA A 173 -10.64 0.43 -7.61
CA ALA A 173 -9.32 -0.06 -7.31
C ALA A 173 -8.68 0.74 -6.16
N VAL A 174 -7.89 0.10 -5.30
CA VAL A 174 -7.13 0.74 -4.21
C VAL A 174 -5.65 0.43 -4.32
N LEU A 175 -4.79 1.42 -4.22
CA LEU A 175 -3.36 1.31 -3.95
C LEU A 175 -3.10 1.81 -2.54
N LEU A 176 -2.81 0.91 -1.61
CA LEU A 176 -2.57 1.22 -0.20
C LEU A 176 -1.11 0.99 0.15
N SER A 177 -0.36 2.05 0.45
CA SER A 177 0.95 1.89 1.06
C SER A 177 0.83 1.76 2.57
N SER A 178 1.54 0.81 3.14
CA SER A 178 1.62 0.63 4.58
C SER A 178 2.92 -0.07 4.97
N HIS A 179 3.41 0.23 6.18
CA HIS A 179 4.41 -0.57 6.86
C HIS A 179 3.77 -1.50 7.91
N ILE A 180 2.45 -1.44 8.06
CA ILE A 180 1.66 -2.27 8.97
C ILE A 180 1.08 -3.43 8.16
N THR A 181 1.70 -4.60 8.26
CA THR A 181 1.34 -5.79 7.49
C THR A 181 -0.06 -6.29 7.80
N SER A 182 -0.50 -6.19 9.07
CA SER A 182 -1.84 -6.63 9.48
C SER A 182 -2.99 -5.88 8.80
N ASP A 183 -2.77 -4.65 8.33
CA ASP A 183 -3.78 -3.92 7.57
C ASP A 183 -3.91 -4.50 6.16
N LEU A 184 -2.76 -4.82 5.55
CA LEU A 184 -2.71 -5.44 4.23
C LEU A 184 -3.22 -6.88 4.24
N ASP A 185 -2.96 -7.63 5.31
CA ASP A 185 -3.51 -8.99 5.50
C ASP A 185 -5.04 -9.00 5.51
N LYS A 186 -5.68 -7.90 5.96
CA LYS A 186 -7.14 -7.78 6.00
C LYS A 186 -7.76 -7.46 4.65
N ILE A 187 -7.13 -6.62 3.82
CA ILE A 187 -7.80 -6.02 2.67
C ILE A 187 -7.07 -6.24 1.33
N ALA A 188 -5.76 -6.49 1.33
CA ALA A 188 -5.01 -6.56 0.08
C ALA A 188 -5.20 -7.90 -0.64
N ASP A 189 -5.51 -7.85 -1.95
CA ASP A 189 -5.52 -9.01 -2.84
C ASP A 189 -4.12 -9.32 -3.36
N ASN A 190 -3.32 -8.27 -3.59
CA ASN A 190 -1.95 -8.37 -4.09
C ASN A 190 -1.00 -7.61 -3.18
N ILE A 191 0.19 -8.15 -3.01
CA ILE A 191 1.27 -7.54 -2.24
C ILE A 191 2.44 -7.20 -3.17
N THR A 192 2.85 -5.95 -3.14
CA THR A 192 4.10 -5.50 -3.76
C THR A 192 5.06 -5.07 -2.66
N PHE A 193 6.19 -5.76 -2.57
CA PHE A 193 7.22 -5.45 -1.59
C PHE A 193 8.33 -4.63 -2.22
N ILE A 194 8.58 -3.43 -1.66
CA ILE A 194 9.65 -2.53 -2.06
C ILE A 194 10.72 -2.47 -0.99
N HIS A 195 11.96 -2.67 -1.38
CA HIS A 195 13.13 -2.53 -0.53
C HIS A 195 14.24 -1.79 -1.28
N HIS A 196 14.82 -0.76 -0.67
CA HIS A 196 15.86 0.08 -1.28
C HIS A 196 15.56 0.53 -2.72
N GLY A 197 14.29 0.91 -2.99
CA GLY A 197 13.85 1.39 -4.30
C GLY A 197 13.65 0.32 -5.37
N ARG A 198 13.75 -0.96 -5.03
CA ARG A 198 13.50 -2.09 -5.92
C ARG A 198 12.27 -2.87 -5.49
N VAL A 199 11.53 -3.37 -6.45
CA VAL A 199 10.46 -4.35 -6.19
C VAL A 199 11.13 -5.71 -6.02
N LEU A 200 11.03 -6.30 -4.83
CA LEU A 200 11.53 -7.63 -4.55
C LEU A 200 10.52 -8.71 -4.96
N LEU A 201 9.22 -8.43 -4.77
CA LEU A 201 8.12 -9.30 -5.21
C LEU A 201 6.87 -8.47 -5.50
N SER A 202 6.00 -9.01 -6.35
CA SER A 202 4.67 -8.45 -6.61
C SER A 202 3.77 -9.61 -7.03
N GLU A 203 2.96 -10.13 -6.10
CA GLU A 203 2.18 -11.38 -6.25
C GLU A 203 0.83 -11.28 -5.53
N GLY A 204 -0.09 -12.20 -5.83
CA GLY A 204 -1.29 -12.41 -5.04
C GLY A 204 -0.95 -12.76 -3.59
N ARG A 205 -1.64 -12.14 -2.63
CA ARG A 205 -1.37 -12.35 -1.19
C ARG A 205 -1.50 -13.83 -0.81
N ASP A 206 -2.60 -14.45 -1.18
CA ASP A 206 -2.88 -15.84 -0.84
C ASP A 206 -1.88 -16.79 -1.52
N GLU A 207 -1.57 -16.54 -2.80
CA GLU A 207 -0.55 -17.29 -3.54
C GLU A 207 0.84 -17.15 -2.90
N LEU A 208 1.18 -15.95 -2.42
CA LEU A 208 2.44 -15.68 -1.73
C LEU A 208 2.56 -16.49 -0.43
N ILE A 209 1.48 -16.53 0.38
CA ILE A 209 1.43 -17.26 1.65
C ILE A 209 1.42 -18.77 1.42
N ASP A 210 0.65 -19.26 0.47
CA ASP A 210 0.53 -20.68 0.18
C ASP A 210 1.82 -21.27 -0.38
N ARG A 211 2.53 -20.50 -1.22
CA ARG A 211 3.77 -20.93 -1.87
C ARG A 211 4.95 -21.01 -0.90
N HIS A 212 4.95 -20.19 0.16
CA HIS A 212 6.09 -20.06 1.07
C HIS A 212 5.79 -20.66 2.45
N GLY A 213 6.87 -20.99 3.18
CA GLY A 213 6.81 -21.42 4.56
C GLY A 213 8.12 -21.19 5.26
N VAL A 214 8.11 -21.34 6.58
CA VAL A 214 9.32 -21.29 7.42
C VAL A 214 9.75 -22.68 7.79
N LEU A 215 10.99 -23.00 7.46
CA LEU A 215 11.63 -24.24 7.84
C LEU A 215 12.65 -23.94 8.94
N ARG A 216 12.53 -24.65 10.09
CA ARG A 216 13.55 -24.65 11.14
C ARG A 216 14.43 -25.88 10.96
N CYS A 217 15.72 -25.68 10.77
CA CYS A 217 16.65 -26.74 10.44
C CYS A 217 18.05 -26.45 10.97
N THR A 218 18.90 -27.49 10.94
CA THR A 218 20.35 -27.34 11.17
C THR A 218 21.03 -26.82 9.90
N GLU A 219 22.27 -26.32 10.01
CA GLU A 219 23.06 -25.93 8.83
C GLU A 219 23.30 -27.10 7.85
N GLU A 220 23.48 -28.32 8.39
CA GLU A 220 23.65 -29.52 7.55
C GLU A 220 22.38 -29.81 6.73
N GLN A 221 21.22 -29.69 7.39
CA GLN A 221 19.92 -29.85 6.71
C GLN A 221 19.68 -28.76 5.67
N LEU A 222 20.02 -27.52 5.99
CA LEU A 222 19.91 -26.40 5.06
C LEU A 222 20.76 -26.63 3.80
N ASN A 223 22.01 -27.04 3.98
CA ASN A 223 22.95 -27.32 2.90
C ASN A 223 22.55 -28.53 2.02
N ALA A 224 21.65 -29.40 2.52
CA ALA A 224 21.12 -30.53 1.76
C ALA A 224 19.92 -30.17 0.87
N LEU A 225 19.36 -28.94 1.03
CA LEU A 225 18.25 -28.47 0.20
C LEU A 225 18.77 -27.93 -1.14
N ASP A 226 17.90 -27.97 -2.13
CA ASP A 226 18.10 -27.25 -3.37
C ASP A 226 18.19 -25.73 -3.07
N PRO A 227 19.25 -25.04 -3.47
CA PRO A 227 19.37 -23.58 -3.27
C PRO A 227 18.17 -22.81 -3.86
N ASP A 228 17.59 -23.27 -4.95
CA ASP A 228 16.40 -22.66 -5.56
C ASP A 228 15.13 -22.81 -4.69
N ALA A 229 15.11 -23.74 -3.75
CA ALA A 229 14.03 -23.91 -2.78
C ALA A 229 14.08 -22.89 -1.64
N VAL A 230 15.26 -22.31 -1.37
CA VAL A 230 15.51 -21.39 -0.26
C VAL A 230 15.52 -19.94 -0.79
N ARG A 231 14.75 -19.07 -0.17
CA ARG A 231 14.66 -17.65 -0.55
C ARG A 231 15.53 -16.75 0.30
N ALA A 232 15.57 -17.04 1.60
CA ALA A 232 16.36 -16.27 2.56
C ALA A 232 16.57 -17.11 3.83
N VAL A 233 17.68 -16.88 4.53
CA VAL A 233 18.06 -17.62 5.75
C VAL A 233 18.33 -16.64 6.88
N ARG A 234 17.87 -16.99 8.08
CA ARG A 234 18.22 -16.31 9.32
C ARG A 234 18.92 -17.30 10.24
N LYS A 235 20.18 -17.04 10.56
CA LYS A 235 20.95 -17.87 11.46
C LYS A 235 20.72 -17.43 12.91
N GLY A 236 20.46 -18.38 13.78
CA GLY A 236 20.27 -18.17 15.21
C GLY A 236 21.22 -19.01 16.04
N ALA A 237 21.21 -18.81 17.36
CA ALA A 237 22.07 -19.57 18.28
C ALA A 237 21.76 -21.08 18.35
N PHE A 238 20.57 -21.48 17.90
CA PHE A 238 20.08 -22.86 18.02
C PHE A 238 19.74 -23.51 16.67
N GLY A 239 20.17 -22.93 15.55
CA GLY A 239 19.91 -23.43 14.21
C GLY A 239 19.54 -22.30 13.24
N CYS A 240 19.03 -22.70 12.09
CA CYS A 240 18.61 -21.80 11.02
C CYS A 240 17.09 -21.77 10.87
N GLU A 241 16.55 -20.59 10.58
CA GLU A 241 15.22 -20.42 10.03
C GLU A 241 15.36 -20.03 8.57
N ALA A 242 14.73 -20.79 7.67
CA ALA A 242 14.77 -20.53 6.22
C ALA A 242 13.38 -20.25 5.68
N LEU A 243 13.24 -19.20 4.90
CA LEU A 243 12.07 -18.96 4.06
C LEU A 243 12.21 -19.86 2.83
N VAL A 244 11.30 -20.79 2.67
CA VAL A 244 11.37 -21.82 1.62
C VAL A 244 10.12 -21.83 0.76
N LYS A 245 10.26 -22.33 -0.48
CA LYS A 245 9.14 -22.68 -1.34
C LYS A 245 8.62 -24.07 -0.91
N ARG A 246 7.37 -24.13 -0.47
CA ARG A 246 6.75 -25.37 0.07
C ARG A 246 6.83 -26.53 -0.91
N ASP A 247 6.54 -26.30 -2.18
CA ASP A 247 6.51 -27.33 -3.22
C ASP A 247 7.89 -27.96 -3.53
N SER A 248 8.96 -27.29 -3.09
CA SER A 248 10.35 -27.73 -3.29
C SER A 248 10.94 -28.40 -2.06
N ILE A 249 10.16 -28.55 -0.97
CA ILE A 249 10.62 -29.19 0.26
C ILE A 249 10.01 -30.58 0.39
N PRO A 250 10.77 -31.60 0.79
CA PRO A 250 10.23 -32.94 1.01
C PRO A 250 9.08 -32.95 2.02
N GLU A 251 8.01 -33.71 1.77
CA GLU A 251 6.77 -33.75 2.57
C GLU A 251 6.99 -34.11 4.06
N ASN A 252 8.06 -34.83 4.37
CA ASN A 252 8.41 -35.21 5.73
C ASN A 252 9.11 -34.12 6.55
N TRP A 253 9.36 -32.95 5.97
CA TRP A 253 9.99 -31.82 6.69
C TRP A 253 8.91 -30.90 7.26
N PRO A 254 9.06 -30.47 8.53
CA PRO A 254 8.06 -29.63 9.18
C PRO A 254 8.18 -28.16 8.70
N VAL A 255 7.44 -27.83 7.64
CA VAL A 255 7.35 -26.46 7.14
C VAL A 255 6.16 -25.76 7.81
N GLU A 256 6.44 -24.74 8.61
CA GLU A 256 5.43 -23.93 9.28
C GLU A 256 4.77 -22.92 8.31
N PRO A 257 3.50 -22.54 8.53
CA PRO A 257 2.87 -21.45 7.81
C PRO A 257 3.64 -20.14 8.00
N VAL A 258 3.57 -19.27 7.01
CA VAL A 258 4.24 -17.96 7.02
C VAL A 258 3.24 -16.82 6.83
N SER A 259 3.44 -15.69 7.50
CA SER A 259 2.69 -14.45 7.28
C SER A 259 3.43 -13.53 6.30
N VAL A 260 2.71 -12.54 5.74
CA VAL A 260 3.32 -11.49 4.90
C VAL A 260 4.42 -10.75 5.67
N GLU A 261 4.21 -10.50 6.98
CA GLU A 261 5.21 -9.87 7.84
C GLU A 261 6.50 -10.68 7.93
N GLN A 262 6.38 -11.99 8.15
CA GLN A 262 7.55 -12.89 8.22
C GLN A 262 8.29 -12.94 6.89
N ILE A 263 7.57 -13.02 5.76
CA ILE A 263 8.19 -12.97 4.42
C ILE A 263 8.98 -11.66 4.27
N MET A 264 8.38 -10.53 4.61
CA MET A 264 9.04 -9.23 4.57
C MET A 264 10.31 -9.22 5.42
N LEU A 265 10.26 -9.73 6.65
CA LEU A 265 11.40 -9.78 7.56
C LEU A 265 12.54 -10.68 7.04
N PHE A 266 12.20 -11.80 6.40
CA PHE A 266 13.20 -12.66 5.76
C PHE A 266 13.88 -11.96 4.59
N LEU A 267 13.10 -11.30 3.73
CA LEU A 267 13.62 -10.63 2.54
C LEU A 267 14.42 -9.36 2.85
N THR A 268 14.22 -8.74 4.04
CA THR A 268 14.96 -7.53 4.44
C THR A 268 16.18 -7.81 5.30
N ARG A 269 16.14 -8.86 6.13
CA ARG A 269 17.15 -9.14 7.17
C ARG A 269 17.80 -10.50 7.03
N GLY A 270 17.28 -11.35 6.14
CA GLY A 270 17.87 -12.64 5.82
C GLY A 270 19.11 -12.48 4.95
N GLU A 271 20.04 -13.42 5.07
CA GLU A 271 21.10 -13.60 4.09
C GLU A 271 20.47 -14.26 2.84
N GLU A 272 20.81 -13.77 1.65
CA GLU A 272 20.45 -14.47 0.40
C GLU A 272 21.10 -15.86 0.41
N ALA A 273 20.35 -16.89 0.02
CA ALA A 273 20.80 -18.28 0.03
C ALA A 273 21.78 -18.57 -1.12
#